data_4e1471604594352660f1052a0454dc89
#
_entry.id   4e1471604594352660f1052a0454dc89
#
_cell.length_a   1.000
_cell.length_b   1.000
_cell.length_c   1.000
_cell.angle_alpha   90.00
_cell.angle_beta   90.00
_cell.angle_gamma   90.00
#
_symmetry.space_group_name_H-M   'P 1'
#
loop_
_entity.id
_entity.type
_entity.pdbx_description
1 polymer ?
#
loop_
_entity_poly.entity_id
_entity_poly.type
_entity_poly.pdbx_seq_one_letter_code
_entity_poly.pdbx_strand_id
1 'polypeptide(L)'
;IVEDSLGTIWVATSKEMVLYNSDNHNFTPTGYNCIYSSLCIEGGILFGSENIIFRYNYKSRTMDSIYICQKKNLDISEYRIQKMVQLKKNKILIGTKEQGIYLYDCCTQQLTRFTSDIHHLLISLYVVSDKYVYASFYGNGIYCYNQDGKIVKSYTSKTSSLNNNYVLDIIEHKGQLWIATDGGGINVLDMNSDQIKVMC
;
A
#
# COMPACT_ATOMS: atom_id res chain seq x y z
N ILE A 1 0.00 13.41 0.66
CA ILE A 1 -1.13 14.32 0.96
C ILE A 1 -2.42 13.52 0.80
N VAL A 2 -3.35 13.68 1.72
CA VAL A 2 -4.66 13.04 1.66
C VAL A 2 -5.72 13.99 2.23
N GLU A 3 -6.86 14.07 1.56
CA GLU A 3 -8.07 14.71 2.06
C GLU A 3 -8.97 13.64 2.64
N ASP A 4 -9.46 13.86 3.85
CA ASP A 4 -10.39 12.94 4.51
C ASP A 4 -11.86 13.27 4.15
N SER A 5 -12.78 12.40 4.57
CA SER A 5 -14.21 12.56 4.27
C SER A 5 -14.85 13.78 4.95
N LEU A 6 -14.12 14.47 5.82
CA LEU A 6 -14.53 15.70 6.50
C LEU A 6 -13.96 16.96 5.83
N GLY A 7 -13.20 16.80 4.72
CA GLY A 7 -12.51 17.88 4.02
C GLY A 7 -11.21 18.34 4.72
N THR A 8 -10.70 17.59 5.70
CA THR A 8 -9.43 17.89 6.35
C THR A 8 -8.28 17.41 5.48
N ILE A 9 -7.33 18.28 5.18
CA ILE A 9 -6.15 17.93 4.40
C ILE A 9 -5.00 17.59 5.35
N TRP A 10 -4.53 16.35 5.23
CA TRP A 10 -3.39 15.81 5.97
C TRP A 10 -2.17 15.77 5.08
N VAL A 11 -1.05 16.31 5.54
CA VAL A 11 0.19 16.39 4.79
C VAL A 11 1.33 15.72 5.56
N ALA A 12 1.83 14.61 5.05
CA ALA A 12 3.05 13.99 5.57
C ALA A 12 4.26 14.72 4.99
N THR A 13 5.12 15.21 5.86
CA THR A 13 6.40 15.85 5.52
C THR A 13 7.57 14.98 5.98
N SER A 14 8.80 15.38 5.66
CA SER A 14 10.02 14.71 6.14
C SER A 14 10.21 14.80 7.66
N LYS A 15 9.54 15.73 8.32
CA LYS A 15 9.65 15.93 9.77
C LYS A 15 8.48 15.28 10.50
N GLU A 16 7.25 15.67 10.13
CA GLU A 16 6.04 15.24 10.81
C GLU A 16 4.82 15.36 9.90
N MET A 17 3.73 14.79 10.33
CA MET A 17 2.42 14.99 9.71
C MET A 17 1.81 16.29 10.21
N VAL A 18 1.27 17.08 9.30
CA VAL A 18 0.61 18.36 9.60
C VAL A 18 -0.79 18.38 9.01
N LEU A 19 -1.67 19.15 9.65
CA LEU A 19 -2.99 19.50 9.13
C LEU A 19 -2.91 20.83 8.39
N TYR A 20 -3.41 20.88 7.18
CA TYR A 20 -3.55 22.12 6.43
C TYR A 20 -4.93 22.74 6.69
N ASN A 21 -4.92 24.01 7.05
CA ASN A 21 -6.13 24.83 7.19
C ASN A 21 -6.26 25.72 5.94
N SER A 22 -7.32 25.51 5.18
CA SER A 22 -7.59 26.27 3.93
C SER A 22 -7.97 27.72 4.17
N ASP A 23 -8.55 28.06 5.33
CA ASP A 23 -9.08 29.39 5.58
C ASP A 23 -7.97 30.42 5.84
N ASN A 24 -6.92 30.01 6.53
CA ASN A 24 -5.80 30.87 6.89
C ASN A 24 -4.45 30.44 6.25
N HIS A 25 -4.47 29.41 5.42
CA HIS A 25 -3.31 28.83 4.75
C HIS A 25 -2.17 28.37 5.70
N ASN A 26 -2.50 28.01 6.92
CA ASN A 26 -1.55 27.58 7.93
C ASN A 26 -1.48 26.05 8.06
N PHE A 27 -0.33 25.57 8.56
CA PHE A 27 -0.11 24.17 8.88
C PHE A 27 -0.03 23.98 10.40
N THR A 28 -0.80 23.04 10.93
CA THR A 28 -0.79 22.69 12.35
C THR A 28 -0.08 21.36 12.55
N PRO A 29 1.03 21.30 13.29
CA PRO A 29 1.71 20.06 13.65
C PRO A 29 0.82 19.09 14.41
N THR A 30 0.93 17.80 14.13
CA THR A 30 0.16 16.74 14.79
C THR A 30 0.99 15.95 15.80
N GLY A 31 2.32 16.08 15.77
CA GLY A 31 3.25 15.29 16.60
C GLY A 31 3.49 13.85 16.11
N TYR A 32 2.89 13.43 14.99
CA TYR A 32 3.08 12.10 14.40
C TYR A 32 4.12 12.16 13.29
N ASN A 33 5.19 11.37 13.42
CA ASN A 33 6.36 11.41 12.55
C ASN A 33 6.44 10.16 11.65
N CYS A 34 7.29 10.23 10.62
CA CYS A 34 7.62 9.10 9.76
C CYS A 34 6.40 8.46 9.09
N ILE A 35 5.50 9.26 8.54
CA ILE A 35 4.34 8.75 7.81
C ILE A 35 4.70 8.53 6.34
N TYR A 36 4.56 7.30 5.87
CA TYR A 36 4.93 6.88 4.50
C TYR A 36 3.73 6.56 3.62
N SER A 37 2.61 6.18 4.22
CA SER A 37 1.38 5.85 3.49
C SER A 37 0.13 6.26 4.27
N SER A 38 -0.98 6.44 3.55
CA SER A 38 -2.27 6.76 4.14
C SER A 38 -3.39 6.05 3.39
N LEU A 39 -4.48 5.74 4.08
CA LEU A 39 -5.67 5.12 3.51
C LEU A 39 -6.91 5.61 4.24
N CYS A 40 -7.84 6.25 3.51
CA CYS A 40 -9.17 6.55 4.02
C CYS A 40 -9.99 5.26 4.13
N ILE A 41 -10.64 5.08 5.27
CA ILE A 41 -11.52 3.95 5.57
C ILE A 41 -12.87 4.46 6.07
N GLU A 42 -13.86 3.58 6.15
CA GLU A 42 -15.14 3.93 6.76
C GLU A 42 -14.93 4.35 8.22
N GLY A 43 -15.31 5.57 8.56
CA GLY A 43 -15.22 6.14 9.91
C GLY A 43 -13.84 6.63 10.35
N GLY A 44 -12.85 6.67 9.45
CA GLY A 44 -11.51 7.14 9.83
C GLY A 44 -10.50 7.18 8.70
N ILE A 45 -9.26 7.35 9.11
CA ILE A 45 -8.10 7.29 8.22
C ILE A 45 -6.96 6.55 8.92
N LEU A 46 -6.23 5.74 8.15
CA LEU A 46 -5.02 5.06 8.58
C LEU A 46 -3.79 5.76 8.05
N PHE A 47 -2.78 5.89 8.89
CA PHE A 47 -1.46 6.41 8.54
C PHE A 47 -0.41 5.36 8.86
N GLY A 48 0.33 4.95 7.85
CA GLY A 48 1.40 3.96 7.98
C GLY A 48 2.75 4.59 8.27
N SER A 49 3.38 4.15 9.35
CA SER A 49 4.71 4.57 9.79
C SER A 49 5.72 3.41 9.72
N GLU A 50 6.79 3.39 10.51
CA GLU A 50 7.81 2.33 10.46
C GLU A 50 7.27 1.08 11.11
N ASN A 51 6.68 0.85 12.04
CA ASN A 51 6.13 -0.39 12.63
C ASN A 51 4.75 -0.17 13.23
N ILE A 52 4.17 0.99 12.95
CA ILE A 52 2.95 1.47 13.58
C ILE A 52 1.99 1.94 12.50
N ILE A 53 0.74 1.57 12.65
CA ILE A 53 -0.39 2.20 11.96
C ILE A 53 -1.06 3.11 12.96
N PHE A 54 -1.13 4.39 12.67
CA PHE A 54 -1.97 5.32 13.41
C PHE A 54 -3.35 5.32 12.77
N ARG A 55 -4.38 5.13 13.58
CA ARG A 55 -5.79 5.15 13.15
C ARG A 55 -6.47 6.38 13.74
N TYR A 56 -6.80 7.33 12.90
CA TYR A 56 -7.65 8.46 13.28
C TYR A 56 -9.13 8.09 13.16
N ASN A 57 -9.90 8.26 14.21
CA ASN A 57 -11.33 8.01 14.24
C ASN A 57 -12.09 9.34 14.12
N TYR A 58 -12.93 9.48 13.10
CA TYR A 58 -13.67 10.71 12.82
C TYR A 58 -14.70 11.07 13.91
N LYS A 59 -15.34 10.04 14.52
CA LYS A 59 -16.38 10.24 15.54
C LYS A 59 -15.80 10.71 16.87
N SER A 60 -14.78 10.03 17.38
CA SER A 60 -14.13 10.36 18.65
C SER A 60 -13.08 11.46 18.51
N ARG A 61 -12.58 11.72 17.30
CA ARG A 61 -11.45 12.62 17.00
C ARG A 61 -10.17 12.22 17.74
N THR A 62 -9.99 10.92 17.96
CA THR A 62 -8.80 10.34 18.61
C THR A 62 -7.94 9.59 17.65
N MET A 63 -6.66 9.44 18.00
CA MET A 63 -5.67 8.66 17.28
C MET A 63 -5.28 7.44 18.11
N ASP A 64 -5.48 6.24 17.57
CA ASP A 64 -5.06 4.97 18.15
C ASP A 64 -3.83 4.44 17.41
N SER A 65 -3.06 3.57 18.07
CA SER A 65 -1.84 2.96 17.49
C SER A 65 -1.97 1.44 17.42
N ILE A 66 -1.65 0.89 16.24
CA ILE A 66 -1.65 -0.55 15.96
C ILE A 66 -0.22 -0.94 15.55
N TYR A 67 0.40 -1.85 16.29
CA TYR A 67 1.77 -2.30 16.02
C TYR A 67 1.78 -3.52 15.10
N ILE A 68 2.59 -3.48 14.03
CA ILE A 68 2.80 -4.61 13.11
C ILE A 68 3.58 -5.73 13.82
N CYS A 69 4.62 -5.36 14.56
CA CYS A 69 5.42 -6.30 15.33
C CYS A 69 5.77 -5.71 16.70
N GLN A 70 5.64 -6.53 17.75
CA GLN A 70 5.96 -6.13 19.14
C GLN A 70 7.22 -6.83 19.67
N LYS A 71 7.98 -7.53 18.83
CA LYS A 71 9.21 -8.21 19.24
C LYS A 71 10.30 -7.18 19.56
N LYS A 72 11.03 -7.40 20.65
CA LYS A 72 12.21 -6.60 21.02
C LYS A 72 13.40 -6.97 20.11
N ASN A 73 14.29 -6.00 19.86
CA ASN A 73 15.54 -6.18 19.11
C ASN A 73 15.38 -6.53 17.60
N LEU A 74 14.33 -6.04 16.96
CA LEU A 74 14.18 -6.11 15.51
C LEU A 74 14.57 -4.77 14.86
N ASP A 75 15.08 -4.83 13.64
CA ASP A 75 15.15 -3.65 12.78
C ASP A 75 13.74 -3.27 12.34
N ILE A 76 13.16 -2.29 13.03
CA ILE A 76 11.80 -1.81 12.75
C ILE A 76 11.68 -1.16 11.38
N SER A 77 12.78 -0.73 10.77
CA SER A 77 12.77 -0.11 9.44
C SER A 77 12.32 -1.09 8.33
N GLU A 78 12.53 -2.39 8.51
CA GLU A 78 12.03 -3.43 7.60
C GLU A 78 10.50 -3.53 7.61
N TYR A 79 9.86 -3.13 8.72
CA TYR A 79 8.41 -3.10 8.89
C TYR A 79 7.77 -1.79 8.45
N ARG A 80 8.54 -0.85 7.88
CA ARG A 80 8.02 0.40 7.32
C ARG A 80 6.85 0.12 6.40
N ILE A 81 5.72 0.79 6.66
CA ILE A 81 4.49 0.59 5.91
C ILE A 81 4.55 1.40 4.61
N GLN A 82 4.87 0.73 3.51
CA GLN A 82 5.05 1.34 2.20
C GLN A 82 3.71 1.66 1.51
N LYS A 83 2.75 0.75 1.63
CA LYS A 83 1.44 0.89 0.98
C LYS A 83 0.35 0.24 1.82
N MET A 84 -0.82 0.86 1.82
CA MET A 84 -2.04 0.27 2.38
C MET A 84 -3.13 0.33 1.32
N VAL A 85 -3.87 -0.76 1.14
CA VAL A 85 -4.99 -0.83 0.19
C VAL A 85 -6.15 -1.60 0.81
N GLN A 86 -7.36 -1.21 0.47
CA GLN A 86 -8.55 -1.93 0.90
C GLN A 86 -8.72 -3.20 0.06
N LEU A 87 -8.76 -4.37 0.71
CA LEU A 87 -9.05 -5.65 0.07
C LEU A 87 -10.56 -5.87 -0.01
N LYS A 88 -11.27 -5.64 1.08
CA LYS A 88 -12.74 -5.72 1.21
C LYS A 88 -13.19 -4.73 2.27
N LYS A 89 -14.51 -4.51 2.45
CA LYS A 89 -15.09 -3.51 3.36
C LYS A 89 -14.40 -3.56 4.70
N ASN A 90 -13.97 -4.30 5.43
CA ASN A 90 -13.30 -4.22 6.74
C ASN A 90 -11.93 -4.91 6.74
N LYS A 91 -11.38 -5.19 5.56
CA LYS A 91 -10.09 -5.87 5.43
C LYS A 91 -9.11 -5.03 4.62
N ILE A 92 -7.98 -4.75 5.19
CA ILE A 92 -6.94 -3.89 4.64
C ILE A 92 -5.65 -4.68 4.50
N LEU A 93 -5.06 -4.62 3.32
CA LEU A 93 -3.71 -5.13 3.10
C LEU A 93 -2.70 -4.04 3.43
N ILE A 94 -1.69 -4.41 4.17
CA ILE A 94 -0.60 -3.56 4.62
C ILE A 94 0.69 -4.13 4.08
N GLY A 95 1.24 -3.47 3.09
CA GLY A 95 2.53 -3.82 2.52
C GLY A 95 3.66 -3.16 3.28
N THR A 96 4.58 -3.97 3.79
CA THR A 96 5.77 -3.49 4.51
C THR A 96 6.97 -3.41 3.57
N LYS A 97 8.00 -2.69 3.99
CA LYS A 97 9.22 -2.53 3.19
C LYS A 97 9.82 -3.89 2.78
N GLU A 98 10.13 -4.76 3.74
CA GLU A 98 10.83 -6.03 3.49
C GLU A 98 10.22 -7.23 4.22
N GLN A 99 9.18 -7.03 5.03
CA GLN A 99 8.54 -8.08 5.83
C GLN A 99 7.23 -8.62 5.21
N GLY A 100 7.02 -8.39 3.90
CA GLY A 100 5.87 -8.90 3.16
C GLY A 100 4.59 -8.12 3.39
N ILE A 101 3.46 -8.78 3.18
CA ILE A 101 2.14 -8.18 3.24
C ILE A 101 1.37 -8.78 4.41
N TYR A 102 0.69 -7.92 5.17
CA TYR A 102 -0.19 -8.28 6.28
C TYR A 102 -1.63 -7.96 5.93
N LEU A 103 -2.55 -8.70 6.54
CA LEU A 103 -4.00 -8.45 6.50
C LEU A 103 -4.44 -7.93 7.86
N TYR A 104 -5.00 -6.74 7.88
CA TYR A 104 -5.65 -6.14 9.04
C TYR A 104 -7.16 -6.22 8.89
N ASP A 105 -7.83 -6.80 9.87
CA ASP A 105 -9.28 -6.85 9.99
C ASP A 105 -9.75 -5.74 10.95
N CYS A 106 -10.47 -4.75 10.42
CA CYS A 106 -10.92 -3.60 11.19
C CYS A 106 -11.99 -3.93 12.23
N CYS A 107 -12.74 -5.04 12.05
CA CYS A 107 -13.79 -5.44 12.99
C CYS A 107 -13.21 -6.15 14.21
N THR A 108 -12.30 -7.09 13.99
CA THR A 108 -11.67 -7.87 15.05
C THR A 108 -10.41 -7.21 15.60
N GLN A 109 -9.90 -6.18 14.91
CA GLN A 109 -8.62 -5.51 15.17
C GLN A 109 -7.42 -6.47 15.15
N GLN A 110 -7.54 -7.57 14.42
CA GLN A 110 -6.47 -8.56 14.29
C GLN A 110 -5.61 -8.28 13.06
N LEU A 111 -4.32 -8.45 13.25
CA LEU A 111 -3.32 -8.40 12.20
C LEU A 111 -2.76 -9.79 11.97
N THR A 112 -2.86 -10.29 10.74
CA THR A 112 -2.34 -11.60 10.34
C THR A 112 -1.42 -11.45 9.13
N ARG A 113 -0.47 -12.37 8.96
CA ARG A 113 0.37 -12.39 7.77
C ARG A 113 -0.48 -12.84 6.57
N PHE A 114 -0.46 -12.06 5.48
CA PHE A 114 -1.16 -12.39 4.24
C PHE A 114 -0.27 -13.18 3.28
N THR A 115 1.01 -12.77 3.13
CA THR A 115 1.98 -13.52 2.32
C THR A 115 3.04 -14.13 3.21
N SER A 116 3.49 -15.37 2.91
CA SER A 116 4.70 -15.96 3.48
C SER A 116 5.88 -15.64 2.55
N ASP A 117 7.06 -15.42 3.13
CA ASP A 117 8.38 -15.61 2.50
C ASP A 117 8.81 -14.61 1.40
N ILE A 118 8.27 -13.39 1.34
CA ILE A 118 8.82 -12.36 0.46
C ILE A 118 9.56 -11.31 1.29
N HIS A 119 10.88 -11.39 1.26
CA HIS A 119 11.81 -10.44 1.86
C HIS A 119 12.38 -9.51 0.78
N HIS A 120 11.52 -8.86 0.01
CA HIS A 120 11.89 -7.92 -1.04
C HIS A 120 11.22 -6.58 -0.78
N LEU A 121 11.90 -5.51 -1.16
CA LEU A 121 11.39 -4.16 -1.05
C LEU A 121 10.09 -4.01 -1.86
N LEU A 122 8.96 -3.91 -1.15
CA LEU A 122 7.67 -3.63 -1.77
C LEU A 122 7.65 -2.20 -2.31
N ILE A 123 7.20 -2.05 -3.55
CA ILE A 123 7.05 -0.76 -4.22
C ILE A 123 5.58 -0.39 -4.39
N SER A 124 4.77 -1.28 -4.98
CA SER A 124 3.35 -1.01 -5.21
C SER A 124 2.48 -2.19 -4.80
N LEU A 125 1.25 -1.89 -4.40
CA LEU A 125 0.24 -2.86 -3.99
C LEU A 125 -1.11 -2.40 -4.52
N TYR A 126 -1.82 -3.26 -5.23
CA TYR A 126 -3.08 -2.96 -5.86
C TYR A 126 -4.07 -4.13 -5.80
N VAL A 127 -5.36 -3.86 -5.57
CA VAL A 127 -6.41 -4.86 -5.49
C VAL A 127 -7.34 -4.73 -6.69
N VAL A 128 -7.58 -5.83 -7.38
CA VAL A 128 -8.48 -5.89 -8.55
C VAL A 128 -9.73 -6.69 -8.18
N SER A 129 -10.89 -6.04 -8.31
CA SER A 129 -12.22 -6.66 -8.16
C SER A 129 -12.38 -7.50 -6.88
N ASP A 130 -11.75 -7.08 -5.79
CA ASP A 130 -11.70 -7.81 -4.49
C ASP A 130 -11.24 -9.27 -4.61
N LYS A 131 -10.62 -9.65 -5.73
CA LYS A 131 -10.32 -11.04 -6.07
C LYS A 131 -8.84 -11.33 -6.18
N TYR A 132 -8.10 -10.41 -6.78
CA TYR A 132 -6.66 -10.53 -6.99
C TYR A 132 -5.91 -9.36 -6.38
N VAL A 133 -4.76 -9.65 -5.83
CA VAL A 133 -3.83 -8.66 -5.28
C VAL A 133 -2.57 -8.67 -6.11
N TYR A 134 -2.23 -7.53 -6.68
CA TYR A 134 -0.99 -7.34 -7.43
C TYR A 134 -0.01 -6.56 -6.56
N ALA A 135 1.19 -7.11 -6.38
CA ALA A 135 2.27 -6.45 -5.67
C ALA A 135 3.53 -6.42 -6.54
N SER A 136 4.16 -5.26 -6.62
CA SER A 136 5.47 -5.13 -7.24
C SER A 136 6.57 -5.04 -6.19
N PHE A 137 7.70 -5.67 -6.48
CA PHE A 137 8.88 -5.67 -5.63
C PHE A 137 10.09 -5.20 -6.43
N TYR A 138 10.97 -4.44 -5.81
CA TYR A 138 12.12 -3.81 -6.45
C TYR A 138 12.97 -4.83 -7.22
N GLY A 139 13.08 -4.65 -8.53
CA GLY A 139 13.83 -5.52 -9.43
C GLY A 139 13.26 -6.93 -9.64
N ASN A 140 12.08 -7.26 -9.06
CA ASN A 140 11.50 -8.61 -9.10
C ASN A 140 10.18 -8.68 -9.91
N GLY A 141 9.77 -7.58 -10.56
CA GLY A 141 8.53 -7.55 -11.34
C GLY A 141 7.28 -7.54 -10.46
N ILE A 142 6.24 -8.24 -10.89
CA ILE A 142 4.91 -8.25 -10.29
C ILE A 142 4.52 -9.66 -9.89
N TYR A 143 3.94 -9.80 -8.72
CA TYR A 143 3.30 -11.01 -8.24
C TYR A 143 1.80 -10.78 -8.09
N CYS A 144 1.02 -11.73 -8.60
CA CYS A 144 -0.43 -11.78 -8.45
C CYS A 144 -0.79 -12.83 -7.41
N TYR A 145 -1.51 -12.41 -6.38
CA TYR A 145 -1.97 -13.28 -5.29
C TYR A 145 -3.49 -13.45 -5.35
N ASN A 146 -3.97 -14.61 -4.92
CA ASN A 146 -5.39 -14.80 -4.61
C ASN A 146 -5.75 -14.20 -3.23
N GLN A 147 -7.02 -14.35 -2.81
CA GLN A 147 -7.50 -13.83 -1.53
C GLN A 147 -6.89 -14.50 -0.29
N ASP A 148 -6.25 -15.66 -0.46
CA ASP A 148 -5.58 -16.40 0.63
C ASP A 148 -4.08 -16.06 0.71
N GLY A 149 -3.60 -15.10 -0.09
CA GLY A 149 -2.19 -14.71 -0.13
C GLY A 149 -1.28 -15.68 -0.85
N LYS A 150 -1.84 -16.61 -1.65
CA LYS A 150 -1.05 -17.54 -2.47
C LYS A 150 -0.76 -16.92 -3.84
N ILE A 151 0.49 -17.01 -4.30
CA ILE A 151 0.89 -16.59 -5.64
C ILE A 151 0.17 -17.46 -6.67
N VAL A 152 -0.56 -16.81 -7.58
CA VAL A 152 -1.22 -17.47 -8.71
C VAL A 152 -0.52 -17.18 -10.03
N LYS A 153 0.16 -16.04 -10.14
CA LYS A 153 0.96 -15.65 -11.31
C LYS A 153 2.12 -14.74 -10.91
N SER A 154 3.14 -14.69 -11.77
CA SER A 154 4.19 -13.68 -11.68
C SER A 154 4.54 -13.18 -13.08
N TYR A 155 4.88 -11.89 -13.17
CA TYR A 155 5.26 -11.24 -14.42
C TYR A 155 6.64 -10.60 -14.25
N THR A 156 7.59 -11.10 -15.01
CA THR A 156 8.96 -10.59 -15.07
C THR A 156 9.39 -10.49 -16.53
N SER A 157 10.46 -9.75 -16.79
CA SER A 157 11.07 -9.67 -18.13
C SER A 157 11.59 -11.03 -18.65
N LYS A 158 11.72 -12.04 -17.78
CA LYS A 158 12.13 -13.39 -18.14
C LYS A 158 10.94 -14.32 -18.39
N THR A 159 9.80 -14.11 -17.76
CA THR A 159 8.64 -15.02 -17.78
C THR A 159 7.44 -14.46 -18.52
N SER A 160 7.48 -13.19 -18.90
CA SER A 160 6.41 -12.49 -19.61
C SER A 160 6.99 -11.44 -20.55
N SER A 161 6.11 -10.71 -21.26
CA SER A 161 6.50 -9.56 -22.08
C SER A 161 6.66 -8.25 -21.29
N LEU A 162 6.76 -8.32 -19.96
CA LEU A 162 7.12 -7.17 -19.14
C LEU A 162 8.53 -6.71 -19.51
N ASN A 163 8.68 -5.45 -19.93
CA ASN A 163 9.96 -5.01 -20.48
C ASN A 163 11.00 -4.61 -19.42
N ASN A 164 10.56 -4.37 -18.18
CA ASN A 164 11.44 -4.03 -17.06
C ASN A 164 10.86 -4.53 -15.72
N ASN A 165 11.71 -5.14 -14.88
CA ASN A 165 11.32 -5.65 -13.56
C ASN A 165 11.25 -4.56 -12.47
N TYR A 166 11.73 -3.35 -12.73
CA TYR A 166 11.62 -2.22 -11.80
C TYR A 166 10.27 -1.53 -11.98
N VAL A 167 9.22 -2.13 -11.42
CA VAL A 167 7.84 -1.63 -11.48
C VAL A 167 7.63 -0.60 -10.39
N LEU A 168 7.23 0.60 -10.76
CA LEU A 168 7.05 1.74 -9.87
C LEU A 168 5.62 1.86 -9.35
N ASP A 169 4.62 1.61 -10.21
CA ASP A 169 3.21 1.63 -9.80
C ASP A 169 2.34 0.79 -10.73
N ILE A 170 1.15 0.42 -10.22
CA ILE A 170 0.17 -0.41 -10.92
C ILE A 170 -1.20 0.18 -10.65
N ILE A 171 -1.99 0.35 -11.72
CA ILE A 171 -3.41 0.71 -11.64
C ILE A 171 -4.24 -0.14 -12.58
N GLU A 172 -5.50 -0.38 -12.24
CA GLU A 172 -6.46 -1.03 -13.15
C GLU A 172 -7.34 0.01 -13.84
N HIS A 173 -7.56 -0.18 -15.13
CA HIS A 173 -8.53 0.58 -15.89
C HIS A 173 -9.16 -0.30 -16.98
N LYS A 174 -10.48 -0.46 -16.95
CA LYS A 174 -11.30 -1.20 -17.96
C LYS A 174 -10.78 -2.60 -18.27
N GLY A 175 -10.45 -3.38 -17.24
CA GLY A 175 -9.98 -4.76 -17.40
C GLY A 175 -8.51 -4.87 -17.81
N GLN A 176 -7.75 -3.79 -17.76
CA GLN A 176 -6.33 -3.74 -18.05
C GLN A 176 -5.56 -3.24 -16.83
N LEU A 177 -4.39 -3.85 -16.56
CA LEU A 177 -3.43 -3.28 -15.63
C LEU A 177 -2.42 -2.42 -16.36
N TRP A 178 -2.36 -1.17 -15.98
CA TRP A 178 -1.38 -0.20 -16.44
C TRP A 178 -0.22 -0.21 -15.46
N ILE A 179 0.96 -0.53 -15.96
CA ILE A 179 2.15 -0.83 -15.17
C ILE A 179 3.23 0.18 -15.56
N ALA A 180 3.56 1.08 -14.65
CA ALA A 180 4.65 2.03 -14.81
C ALA A 180 5.98 1.37 -14.42
N THR A 181 7.01 1.47 -15.28
CA THR A 181 8.32 0.89 -15.03
C THR A 181 9.43 1.95 -15.08
N ASP A 182 10.50 1.72 -14.34
CA ASP A 182 11.67 2.59 -14.34
C ASP A 182 12.50 2.36 -15.61
N GLY A 183 12.51 3.35 -16.52
CA GLY A 183 13.21 3.30 -17.79
C GLY A 183 12.56 2.42 -18.88
N GLY A 184 11.47 1.70 -18.59
CA GLY A 184 10.77 0.85 -19.55
C GLY A 184 9.41 1.39 -20.03
N GLY A 185 9.04 2.63 -19.63
CA GLY A 185 7.77 3.25 -19.98
C GLY A 185 6.55 2.56 -19.35
N ILE A 186 5.44 2.53 -20.05
CA ILE A 186 4.18 1.94 -19.61
C ILE A 186 3.99 0.57 -20.26
N ASN A 187 3.71 -0.43 -19.45
CA ASN A 187 3.28 -1.75 -19.88
C ASN A 187 1.78 -1.91 -19.58
N VAL A 188 1.04 -2.52 -20.49
CA VAL A 188 -0.41 -2.75 -20.34
C VAL A 188 -0.69 -4.23 -20.40
N LEU A 189 -1.09 -4.82 -19.27
CA LEU A 189 -1.51 -6.21 -19.17
C LEU A 189 -3.02 -6.28 -19.37
N ASP A 190 -3.46 -6.95 -20.42
CA ASP A 190 -4.85 -7.33 -20.60
C ASP A 190 -5.16 -8.54 -19.70
N MET A 191 -6.04 -8.35 -18.72
CA MET A 191 -6.33 -9.38 -17.71
C MET A 191 -7.15 -10.54 -18.23
N ASN A 192 -7.80 -10.41 -19.40
CA ASN A 192 -8.57 -11.50 -20.02
C ASN A 192 -7.68 -12.39 -20.86
N SER A 193 -6.83 -11.78 -21.69
CA SER A 193 -5.92 -12.53 -22.59
C SER A 193 -4.58 -12.87 -21.98
N ASP A 194 -4.26 -12.26 -20.81
CA ASP A 194 -2.96 -12.41 -20.12
C ASP A 194 -1.76 -11.91 -20.95
N GLN A 195 -2.00 -11.00 -21.90
CA GLN A 195 -0.97 -10.45 -22.78
C GLN A 195 -0.52 -9.09 -22.31
N ILE A 196 0.79 -8.84 -22.34
CA ILE A 196 1.38 -7.54 -22.03
C ILE A 196 1.79 -6.86 -23.32
N LYS A 197 1.41 -5.58 -23.47
CA LYS A 197 1.87 -4.66 -24.53
C LYS A 197 2.65 -3.53 -23.90
N VAL A 198 3.75 -3.14 -24.55
CA VAL A 198 4.54 -1.97 -24.17
C VAL A 198 4.02 -0.77 -24.93
N MET A 199 3.76 0.33 -24.20
CA MET A 199 3.41 1.63 -24.76
C MET A 199 4.68 2.48 -24.78
N CYS A 200 5.19 2.75 -25.99
CA CYS A 200 6.36 3.60 -26.20
C CYS A 200 5.94 5.08 -26.34
#